data_936eb4506e666ea02a2ac397e887820f
#
_entry.id   936eb4506e666ea02a2ac397e887820f
#
_cell.length_a   1.000
_cell.length_b   1.000
_cell.length_c   1.000
_cell.angle_alpha   90.00
_cell.angle_beta   90.00
_cell.angle_gamma   90.00
#
_symmetry.space_group_name_H-M   'P 1'
#
loop_
_entity.id
_entity.type
_entity.pdbx_description
1 polymer ?
#
loop_
_entity_poly.entity_id
_entity_poly.type
_entity_poly.pdbx_seq_one_letter_code
_entity_poly.pdbx_strand_id
1 'polypeptide(L)'
;FAGKNFNLKFQHYNFLGWKHRLAPKKDEWSKFDVQSCLFIFCMRNPYSWVQAMHREPYYDHYPKIKDLPLENFIQFSIEDYENCIAMWNQKNDSYFRMSDEIPNSIIINVEDFNVDQGKFHANIADILNRHDMPLVKMNSYVNGRGRHEQKDITSSLRVPKYDEKLVRIINSSLSEETMKKCNYELLI
;
A
#
# COMPACT_ATOMS: atom_id res chain seq x y z
N PHE A 1 2.74 13.27 3.71
CA PHE A 1 4.06 13.29 4.39
C PHE A 1 5.16 13.77 3.45
N ALA A 2 5.52 13.02 2.40
CA ALA A 2 6.62 13.35 1.51
C ALA A 2 6.51 14.74 0.85
N GLY A 3 5.34 15.12 0.34
CA GLY A 3 5.14 16.41 -0.29
C GLY A 3 5.38 17.62 0.63
N LYS A 4 5.11 17.48 1.94
CA LYS A 4 5.34 18.56 2.92
C LYS A 4 6.79 18.60 3.42
N ASN A 5 7.42 17.45 3.53
CA ASN A 5 8.78 17.35 4.08
C ASN A 5 9.89 17.49 3.03
N PHE A 6 9.58 17.21 1.78
CA PHE A 6 10.56 17.23 0.68
C PHE A 6 10.20 18.19 -0.44
N ASN A 7 9.22 19.07 -0.24
CA ASN A 7 8.73 20.00 -1.28
C ASN A 7 8.37 19.31 -2.61
N LEU A 8 7.88 18.08 -2.52
CA LEU A 8 7.49 17.30 -3.69
C LEU A 8 6.08 17.69 -4.14
N LYS A 9 5.88 17.80 -5.44
CA LYS A 9 4.55 17.93 -6.02
C LYS A 9 3.90 16.56 -6.13
N PHE A 10 2.73 16.39 -5.54
CA PHE A 10 1.94 15.20 -5.74
C PHE A 10 1.21 15.25 -7.08
N GLN A 11 1.47 14.26 -7.89
CA GLN A 11 0.73 14.00 -9.12
C GLN A 11 -0.07 12.71 -8.91
N HIS A 12 -1.35 12.83 -8.58
CA HIS A 12 -2.20 11.66 -8.59
C HIS A 12 -3.40 11.90 -9.50
N TYR A 13 -3.93 10.84 -10.07
CA TYR A 13 -5.03 10.76 -11.04
C TYR A 13 -4.68 11.10 -12.50
N ASN A 14 -3.91 12.16 -12.77
CA ASN A 14 -3.76 12.64 -14.13
C ASN A 14 -2.55 12.07 -14.86
N PHE A 15 -1.64 11.41 -14.14
CA PHE A 15 -0.36 10.99 -14.68
C PHE A 15 -0.28 9.47 -14.88
N LEU A 16 -0.46 8.69 -13.81
CA LEU A 16 -0.36 7.24 -13.85
C LEU A 16 -1.63 6.53 -13.39
N GLY A 17 -2.73 7.25 -13.31
CA GLY A 17 -4.03 6.73 -12.94
C GLY A 17 -4.31 6.76 -11.43
N TRP A 18 -5.27 5.96 -11.02
CA TRP A 18 -5.76 5.94 -9.64
C TRP A 18 -4.76 5.29 -8.68
N LYS A 19 -4.56 5.89 -7.51
CA LYS A 19 -3.59 5.46 -6.47
C LYS A 19 -3.76 4.03 -5.95
N HIS A 20 -4.92 3.41 -6.16
CA HIS A 20 -5.20 2.04 -5.71
C HIS A 20 -5.18 1.01 -6.85
N ARG A 21 -4.79 1.39 -8.06
CA ARG A 21 -4.63 0.48 -9.19
C ARG A 21 -3.38 -0.41 -9.02
N LEU A 22 -3.22 -1.38 -9.92
CA LEU A 22 -1.93 -2.04 -10.12
C LEU A 22 -0.86 -1.02 -10.50
N ALA A 23 0.39 -1.28 -10.16
CA ALA A 23 1.49 -0.47 -10.68
C ALA A 23 1.47 -0.44 -12.20
N PRO A 24 1.73 0.72 -12.82
CA PRO A 24 1.76 0.84 -14.27
C PRO A 24 2.74 -0.14 -14.90
N LYS A 25 2.41 -0.60 -16.10
CA LYS A 25 3.33 -1.42 -16.91
C LYS A 25 4.37 -0.54 -17.61
N LYS A 26 5.44 -1.14 -18.09
CA LYS A 26 6.55 -0.44 -18.73
C LYS A 26 6.13 0.43 -19.92
N ASP A 27 5.21 -0.04 -20.73
CA ASP A 27 4.63 0.70 -21.87
C ASP A 27 3.79 1.90 -21.45
N GLU A 28 3.26 1.91 -20.23
CA GLU A 28 2.54 3.04 -19.66
C GLU A 28 3.49 4.10 -19.10
N TRP A 29 4.43 3.69 -18.22
CA TRP A 29 5.31 4.63 -17.53
C TRP A 29 6.51 5.10 -18.36
N SER A 30 6.97 4.33 -19.35
CA SER A 30 8.09 4.73 -20.24
C SER A 30 7.80 5.96 -21.09
N LYS A 31 6.55 6.39 -21.18
CA LYS A 31 6.12 7.62 -21.87
C LYS A 31 6.44 8.89 -21.06
N PHE A 32 6.90 8.75 -19.84
CA PHE A 32 7.14 9.85 -18.92
C PHE A 32 8.60 9.88 -18.49
N ASP A 33 9.06 11.04 -18.05
CA ASP A 33 10.38 11.18 -17.42
C ASP A 33 10.35 10.64 -16.00
N VAL A 34 10.49 9.33 -15.88
CA VAL A 34 10.49 8.64 -14.58
C VAL A 34 11.73 8.98 -13.74
N GLN A 35 12.80 9.51 -14.36
CA GLN A 35 14.00 9.91 -13.62
C GLN A 35 13.71 11.11 -12.70
N SER A 36 12.76 11.96 -13.08
CA SER A 36 12.32 13.09 -12.27
C SER A 36 11.20 12.74 -11.26
N CYS A 37 10.82 11.47 -11.17
CA CYS A 37 9.75 11.00 -10.30
C CYS A 37 10.30 10.14 -9.16
N LEU A 38 9.75 10.32 -7.96
CA LEU A 38 9.90 9.38 -6.85
C LEU A 38 8.62 8.55 -6.72
N PHE A 39 8.74 7.25 -6.86
CA PHE A 39 7.63 6.30 -6.69
C PHE A 39 7.63 5.75 -5.28
N ILE A 40 6.51 5.89 -4.59
CA ILE A 40 6.33 5.37 -3.23
C ILE A 40 5.18 4.36 -3.27
N PHE A 41 5.53 3.10 -3.05
CA PHE A 41 4.58 2.00 -2.96
C PHE A 41 4.31 1.69 -1.49
N CYS A 42 3.04 1.76 -1.10
CA CYS A 42 2.61 1.48 0.27
C CYS A 42 1.99 0.08 0.33
N MET A 43 2.60 -0.77 1.12
CA MET A 43 2.08 -2.11 1.40
C MET A 43 1.54 -2.17 2.82
N ARG A 44 0.61 -3.07 3.05
CA ARG A 44 0.00 -3.33 4.35
C ARG A 44 -0.13 -4.81 4.58
N ASN A 45 0.04 -5.24 5.82
CA ASN A 45 -0.19 -6.62 6.22
C ASN A 45 -1.55 -7.13 5.72
N PRO A 46 -1.62 -8.30 5.03
CA PRO A 46 -2.83 -8.75 4.35
C PRO A 46 -4.01 -8.94 5.31
N TYR A 47 -3.78 -9.41 6.52
CA TYR A 47 -4.85 -9.61 7.49
C TYR A 47 -5.46 -8.29 7.94
N SER A 48 -4.63 -7.30 8.25
CA SER A 48 -5.13 -5.96 8.60
C SER A 48 -5.74 -5.24 7.39
N TRP A 49 -5.24 -5.53 6.18
CA TRP A 49 -5.77 -4.98 4.94
C TRP A 49 -7.15 -5.54 4.60
N VAL A 50 -7.35 -6.86 4.71
CA VAL A 50 -8.66 -7.51 4.52
C VAL A 50 -9.73 -6.90 5.42
N GLN A 51 -9.42 -6.68 6.70
CA GLN A 51 -10.34 -6.03 7.61
C GLN A 51 -10.66 -4.59 7.21
N ALA A 52 -9.66 -3.84 6.75
CA ALA A 52 -9.86 -2.47 6.29
C ALA A 52 -10.73 -2.44 5.02
N MET A 53 -10.49 -3.35 4.08
CA MET A 53 -11.28 -3.49 2.86
C MET A 53 -12.73 -3.88 3.14
N HIS A 54 -12.96 -4.78 4.10
CA HIS A 54 -14.33 -5.15 4.51
C HIS A 54 -15.08 -3.96 5.11
N ARG A 55 -14.40 -3.17 5.96
CA ARG A 55 -14.99 -1.99 6.60
C ARG A 55 -15.27 -0.86 5.62
N GLU A 56 -14.36 -0.64 4.68
CA GLU A 56 -14.42 0.47 3.72
C GLU A 56 -13.86 0.01 2.36
N PRO A 57 -14.66 -0.69 1.56
CA PRO A 57 -14.26 -1.13 0.23
C PRO A 57 -13.90 0.05 -0.67
N TYR A 58 -12.89 -0.12 -1.53
CA TYR A 58 -12.45 0.94 -2.44
C TYR A 58 -13.49 1.33 -3.49
N TYR A 59 -14.46 0.50 -3.70
CA TYR A 59 -15.39 0.59 -4.81
C TYR A 59 -16.78 0.93 -4.31
N ASP A 60 -17.20 2.16 -4.55
CA ASP A 60 -18.57 2.62 -4.26
C ASP A 60 -19.63 1.84 -5.06
N HIS A 61 -19.19 1.05 -6.08
CA HIS A 61 -20.06 0.24 -6.90
C HIS A 61 -20.64 -0.99 -6.19
N TYR A 62 -20.07 -1.34 -5.04
CA TYR A 62 -20.50 -2.51 -4.27
C TYR A 62 -21.00 -2.14 -2.86
N PRO A 63 -22.04 -1.32 -2.75
CA PRO A 63 -22.53 -0.90 -1.43
C PRO A 63 -22.94 -2.08 -0.54
N LYS A 64 -23.28 -3.22 -1.14
CA LYS A 64 -23.66 -4.44 -0.42
C LYS A 64 -22.47 -5.29 0.08
N ILE A 65 -21.25 -5.06 -0.42
CA ILE A 65 -20.10 -5.89 -0.01
C ILE A 65 -19.76 -5.72 1.46
N LYS A 66 -19.84 -4.50 1.98
CA LYS A 66 -19.54 -4.20 3.40
C LYS A 66 -20.54 -4.82 4.36
N ASP A 67 -21.72 -5.17 3.87
CA ASP A 67 -22.78 -5.79 4.68
C ASP A 67 -22.67 -7.33 4.72
N LEU A 68 -21.76 -7.90 3.90
CA LEU A 68 -21.49 -9.33 3.93
C LEU A 68 -20.76 -9.72 5.22
N PRO A 69 -21.06 -10.90 5.80
CA PRO A 69 -20.18 -11.50 6.80
C PRO A 69 -18.74 -11.57 6.25
N LEU A 70 -17.73 -11.38 7.11
CA LEU A 70 -16.33 -11.32 6.68
C LEU A 70 -15.89 -12.54 5.87
N GLU A 71 -16.34 -13.73 6.27
CA GLU A 71 -16.06 -14.98 5.54
C GLU A 71 -16.56 -14.93 4.08
N ASN A 72 -17.74 -14.40 3.86
CA ASN A 72 -18.34 -14.26 2.53
C ASN A 72 -17.63 -13.14 1.73
N PHE A 73 -17.27 -12.04 2.41
CA PHE A 73 -16.53 -10.95 1.81
C PHE A 73 -15.17 -11.42 1.26
N ILE A 74 -14.43 -12.22 2.03
CA ILE A 74 -13.10 -12.72 1.63
C ILE A 74 -13.16 -13.54 0.34
N GLN A 75 -14.26 -14.24 0.11
CA GLN A 75 -14.50 -15.11 -1.05
C GLN A 75 -15.21 -14.38 -2.21
N PHE A 76 -15.59 -13.14 -2.01
CA PHE A 76 -16.35 -12.38 -3.01
C PHE A 76 -15.40 -11.85 -4.10
N SER A 77 -15.80 -12.06 -5.37
CA SER A 77 -15.04 -11.51 -6.51
C SER A 77 -15.20 -10.00 -6.58
N ILE A 78 -14.08 -9.29 -6.72
CA ILE A 78 -14.02 -7.82 -6.77
C ILE A 78 -13.39 -7.41 -8.10
N GLU A 79 -14.15 -6.76 -8.96
CA GLU A 79 -13.71 -6.45 -10.33
C GLU A 79 -13.19 -7.68 -11.07
N ASP A 80 -11.97 -7.63 -11.60
CA ASP A 80 -11.31 -8.72 -12.32
C ASP A 80 -10.53 -9.67 -11.37
N TYR A 81 -10.64 -9.46 -10.05
CA TYR A 81 -9.98 -10.31 -9.08
C TYR A 81 -10.92 -11.39 -8.55
N GLU A 82 -10.40 -12.59 -8.43
CA GLU A 82 -11.13 -13.72 -7.86
C GLU A 82 -11.70 -13.39 -6.46
N ASN A 83 -10.90 -12.69 -5.65
CA ASN A 83 -11.29 -12.21 -4.33
C ASN A 83 -10.35 -11.08 -3.87
N CYS A 84 -10.62 -10.50 -2.69
CA CYS A 84 -9.80 -9.42 -2.17
C CYS A 84 -8.34 -9.84 -1.90
N ILE A 85 -8.07 -11.10 -1.59
CA ILE A 85 -6.71 -11.58 -1.31
C ILE A 85 -5.92 -11.73 -2.61
N ALA A 86 -6.54 -12.26 -3.68
CA ALA A 86 -5.95 -12.26 -5.02
C ALA A 86 -5.62 -10.83 -5.49
N MET A 87 -6.50 -9.87 -5.18
CA MET A 87 -6.22 -8.45 -5.41
C MET A 87 -4.98 -7.98 -4.63
N TRP A 88 -4.85 -8.33 -3.36
CA TRP A 88 -3.70 -7.98 -2.53
C TRP A 88 -2.40 -8.54 -3.11
N ASN A 89 -2.38 -9.83 -3.46
CA ASN A 89 -1.24 -10.48 -4.08
C ASN A 89 -0.81 -9.75 -5.37
N GLN A 90 -1.73 -9.58 -6.32
CA GLN A 90 -1.43 -8.99 -7.63
C GLN A 90 -0.95 -7.53 -7.53
N LYS A 91 -1.53 -6.75 -6.62
CA LYS A 91 -1.10 -5.35 -6.40
C LYS A 91 0.32 -5.30 -5.86
N ASN A 92 0.63 -6.07 -4.83
CA ASN A 92 1.97 -6.06 -4.24
C ASN A 92 3.01 -6.61 -5.22
N ASP A 93 2.73 -7.67 -5.95
CA ASP A 93 3.62 -8.17 -7.00
C ASP A 93 3.88 -7.12 -8.08
N SER A 94 2.86 -6.35 -8.45
CA SER A 94 3.02 -5.27 -9.42
C SER A 94 3.92 -4.14 -8.91
N TYR A 95 3.89 -3.85 -7.61
CA TYR A 95 4.75 -2.84 -6.99
C TYR A 95 6.21 -3.29 -6.96
N PHE A 96 6.48 -4.56 -6.62
CA PHE A 96 7.83 -5.12 -6.68
C PHE A 96 8.38 -5.08 -8.10
N ARG A 97 7.61 -5.56 -9.09
CA ARG A 97 8.02 -5.52 -10.49
C ARG A 97 8.41 -4.11 -10.94
N MET A 98 7.56 -3.13 -10.66
CA MET A 98 7.86 -1.75 -11.05
C MET A 98 9.05 -1.18 -10.28
N SER A 99 9.19 -1.53 -9.00
CA SER A 99 10.33 -1.10 -8.18
C SER A 99 11.66 -1.66 -8.68
N ASP A 100 11.67 -2.88 -9.19
CA ASP A 100 12.87 -3.49 -9.80
C ASP A 100 13.28 -2.80 -11.11
N GLU A 101 12.31 -2.21 -11.82
CA GLU A 101 12.55 -1.55 -13.11
C GLU A 101 12.89 -0.07 -12.98
N ILE A 102 12.52 0.58 -11.87
CA ILE A 102 12.66 2.03 -11.68
C ILE A 102 13.56 2.32 -10.47
N PRO A 103 14.73 2.98 -10.70
CA PRO A 103 15.70 3.21 -9.62
C PRO A 103 15.21 4.18 -8.54
N ASN A 104 14.27 5.07 -8.89
CA ASN A 104 13.73 6.08 -7.97
C ASN A 104 12.42 5.60 -7.34
N SER A 105 12.46 4.42 -6.75
CA SER A 105 11.31 3.85 -6.07
C SER A 105 11.64 3.42 -4.65
N ILE A 106 10.63 3.43 -3.80
CA ILE A 106 10.71 2.92 -2.44
C ILE A 106 9.41 2.17 -2.11
N ILE A 107 9.58 1.00 -1.53
CA ILE A 107 8.48 0.22 -0.98
C ILE A 107 8.49 0.40 0.52
N ILE A 108 7.34 0.69 1.09
CA ILE A 108 7.15 0.87 2.53
C ILE A 108 6.04 -0.02 3.05
N ASN A 109 6.30 -0.68 4.15
CA ASN A 109 5.26 -1.30 4.97
C ASN A 109 4.65 -0.23 5.86
N VAL A 110 3.34 -0.08 5.81
CA VAL A 110 2.62 0.95 6.58
C VAL A 110 2.81 0.74 8.09
N GLU A 111 2.96 -0.50 8.52
CA GLU A 111 3.25 -0.88 9.89
C GLU A 111 4.61 -0.32 10.34
N ASP A 112 5.66 -0.58 9.57
CA ASP A 112 7.03 -0.10 9.86
C ASP A 112 7.11 1.42 9.82
N PHE A 113 6.45 2.05 8.86
CA PHE A 113 6.39 3.50 8.76
C PHE A 113 5.79 4.16 10.01
N ASN A 114 4.80 3.53 10.63
CA ASN A 114 4.21 4.07 11.86
C ASN A 114 5.08 3.88 13.10
N VAL A 115 5.98 2.88 13.06
CA VAL A 115 6.95 2.64 14.15
C VAL A 115 8.18 3.52 14.01
N ASP A 116 8.73 3.62 12.80
CA ASP A 116 9.96 4.38 12.53
C ASP A 116 9.87 5.23 11.26
N GLN A 117 9.31 6.41 11.41
CA GLN A 117 9.25 7.39 10.33
C GLN A 117 10.63 7.96 9.96
N GLY A 118 11.58 7.93 10.90
CA GLY A 118 12.95 8.39 10.66
C GLY A 118 13.66 7.54 9.62
N LYS A 119 13.51 6.23 9.69
CA LYS A 119 14.05 5.28 8.69
C LYS A 119 13.50 5.57 7.30
N PHE A 120 12.19 5.78 7.19
CA PHE A 120 11.55 6.14 5.92
C PHE A 120 12.06 7.47 5.37
N HIS A 121 12.23 8.47 6.24
CA HIS A 121 12.81 9.75 5.88
C HIS A 121 14.24 9.60 5.35
N ALA A 122 15.07 8.81 6.04
CA ALA A 122 16.44 8.54 5.61
C ALA A 122 16.51 7.88 4.22
N ASN A 123 15.62 6.91 3.95
CA ASN A 123 15.55 6.26 2.65
C ASN A 123 15.15 7.22 1.53
N ILE A 124 14.18 8.09 1.76
CA ILE A 124 13.81 9.13 0.78
C ILE A 124 14.99 10.10 0.58
N ALA A 125 15.61 10.55 1.65
CA ALA A 125 16.75 11.46 1.58
C ALA A 125 17.91 10.87 0.76
N ASP A 126 18.21 9.59 0.94
CA ASP A 126 19.22 8.88 0.17
C ASP A 126 18.91 8.85 -1.34
N ILE A 127 17.66 8.55 -1.71
CA ILE A 127 17.22 8.58 -3.11
C ILE A 127 17.33 10.00 -3.68
N LEU A 128 16.85 11.00 -2.97
CA LEU A 128 16.89 12.39 -3.43
C LEU A 128 18.33 12.89 -3.59
N ASN A 129 19.24 12.53 -2.66
CA ASN A 129 20.65 12.89 -2.74
C ASN A 129 21.33 12.27 -3.96
N ARG A 130 21.05 11.01 -4.28
CA ARG A 130 21.60 10.34 -5.48
C ARG A 130 21.20 11.02 -6.79
N HIS A 131 20.13 11.81 -6.79
CA HIS A 131 19.60 12.50 -7.95
C HIS A 131 19.71 14.03 -7.87
N ASP A 132 20.58 14.54 -6.98
CA ASP A 132 20.77 15.98 -6.76
C ASP A 132 19.46 16.76 -6.51
N MET A 133 18.49 16.08 -5.93
CA MET A 133 17.19 16.68 -5.63
C MET A 133 17.26 17.47 -4.32
N PRO A 134 16.73 18.72 -4.26
CA PRO A 134 16.83 19.53 -3.07
C PRO A 134 16.09 18.90 -1.89
N LEU A 135 16.80 18.72 -0.79
CA LEU A 135 16.24 18.29 0.49
C LEU A 135 15.64 19.48 1.24
N VAL A 136 14.40 19.36 1.66
CA VAL A 136 13.81 20.30 2.61
C VAL A 136 13.98 19.71 4.02
N LYS A 137 14.36 20.56 4.97
CA LYS A 137 14.47 20.16 6.37
C LYS A 137 13.17 19.51 6.84
N MET A 138 13.27 18.30 7.41
CA MET A 138 12.11 17.62 7.95
C MET A 138 11.47 18.45 9.07
N ASN A 139 10.27 18.90 8.83
CA ASN A 139 9.42 19.40 9.91
C ASN A 139 8.89 18.21 10.71
N SER A 140 8.69 18.40 12.00
CA SER A 140 8.03 17.42 12.84
C SER A 140 6.75 16.90 12.18
N TYR A 141 6.45 15.63 12.37
CA TYR A 141 5.30 14.94 11.82
C TYR A 141 4.04 15.81 11.80
N VAL A 142 3.53 16.08 10.63
CA VAL A 142 2.21 16.69 10.47
C VAL A 142 1.24 15.54 10.26
N ASN A 143 0.44 15.24 11.27
CA ASN A 143 -0.71 14.36 11.13
C ASN A 143 -1.51 14.82 9.90
N GLY A 144 -1.51 14.01 8.85
CA GLY A 144 -2.37 14.26 7.72
C GLY A 144 -3.81 14.27 8.24
N ARG A 145 -4.47 15.42 8.18
CA ARG A 145 -5.92 15.49 8.40
C ARG A 145 -6.59 14.79 7.21
N GLY A 146 -6.63 13.46 7.26
CA GLY A 146 -7.60 12.70 6.49
C GLY A 146 -8.99 12.87 7.12
N ARG A 147 -10.04 12.47 6.44
CA ARG A 147 -11.44 12.49 6.91
C ARG A 147 -11.68 11.72 8.22
N HIS A 148 -10.69 11.05 8.75
CA HIS A 148 -10.73 10.33 10.01
C HIS A 148 -9.94 11.15 11.03
N GLU A 149 -10.69 11.81 11.93
CA GLU A 149 -10.14 12.33 13.18
C GLU A 149 -9.25 11.25 13.81
N GLN A 150 -8.17 11.66 14.43
CA GLN A 150 -7.16 10.88 15.15
C GLN A 150 -7.71 9.71 15.99
N LYS A 151 -8.34 8.74 15.34
CA LYS A 151 -8.46 7.42 15.92
C LYS A 151 -7.07 6.82 15.85
N ASP A 152 -6.60 6.34 16.98
CA ASP A 152 -5.34 5.65 17.17
C ASP A 152 -4.98 4.82 15.92
N ILE A 153 -4.11 5.37 15.07
CA ILE A 153 -3.69 4.73 13.81
C ILE A 153 -3.08 3.36 14.12
N THR A 154 -2.44 3.23 15.28
CA THR A 154 -1.83 1.98 15.72
C THR A 154 -2.87 0.88 15.90
N SER A 155 -4.09 1.20 16.34
CA SER A 155 -5.15 0.20 16.50
C SER A 155 -5.66 -0.35 15.15
N SER A 156 -5.65 0.48 14.11
CA SER A 156 -6.09 0.09 12.76
C SER A 156 -5.08 -0.77 12.01
N LEU A 157 -3.82 -0.78 12.46
CA LEU A 157 -2.72 -1.52 11.85
C LEU A 157 -2.45 -2.86 12.56
N ARG A 158 -3.04 -3.07 13.74
CA ARG A 158 -2.92 -4.35 14.42
C ARG A 158 -3.55 -5.44 13.56
N VAL A 159 -2.84 -6.55 13.47
CA VAL A 159 -3.41 -7.76 12.89
C VAL A 159 -4.63 -8.17 13.73
N PRO A 160 -5.81 -8.28 13.11
CA PRO A 160 -7.01 -8.67 13.85
C PRO A 160 -6.87 -10.09 14.41
N LYS A 161 -7.57 -10.35 15.50
CA LYS A 161 -7.74 -11.73 15.96
C LYS A 161 -8.80 -12.38 15.08
N TYR A 162 -8.38 -13.25 14.21
CA TYR A 162 -9.25 -14.11 13.43
C TYR A 162 -9.41 -15.47 14.12
N ASP A 163 -10.54 -16.12 13.90
CA ASP A 163 -10.67 -17.53 14.24
C ASP A 163 -9.89 -18.40 13.23
N GLU A 164 -9.61 -19.64 13.58
CA GLU A 164 -8.82 -20.56 12.74
C GLU A 164 -9.43 -20.75 11.35
N LYS A 165 -10.76 -20.75 11.23
CA LYS A 165 -11.44 -20.93 9.96
C LYS A 165 -11.13 -19.77 9.02
N LEU A 166 -11.23 -18.53 9.49
CA LEU A 166 -10.92 -17.33 8.71
C LEU A 166 -9.44 -17.28 8.35
N VAL A 167 -8.54 -17.64 9.28
CA VAL A 167 -7.11 -17.72 9.00
C VAL A 167 -6.85 -18.69 7.85
N ARG A 168 -7.44 -19.90 7.89
CA ARG A 168 -7.27 -20.89 6.82
C ARG A 168 -7.78 -20.38 5.47
N ILE A 169 -8.94 -19.72 5.44
CA ILE A 169 -9.51 -19.14 4.20
C ILE A 169 -8.56 -18.08 3.65
N ILE A 170 -8.04 -17.17 4.48
CA ILE A 170 -7.10 -16.15 4.05
C ILE A 170 -5.81 -16.79 3.53
N ASN A 171 -5.22 -17.68 4.30
CA ASN A 171 -3.95 -18.32 3.96
C ASN A 171 -4.04 -19.13 2.66
N SER A 172 -5.19 -19.78 2.39
CA SER A 172 -5.34 -20.59 1.16
C SER A 172 -5.26 -19.77 -0.13
N SER A 173 -5.47 -18.46 -0.06
CA SER A 173 -5.41 -17.55 -1.20
C SER A 173 -4.19 -16.62 -1.19
N LEU A 174 -3.41 -16.59 -0.10
CA LEU A 174 -2.18 -15.79 -0.03
C LEU A 174 -1.04 -16.44 -0.82
N SER A 175 -0.32 -15.63 -1.59
CA SER A 175 0.93 -16.03 -2.23
C SER A 175 2.05 -16.02 -1.20
N GLU A 176 2.65 -17.18 -0.93
CA GLU A 176 3.81 -17.29 -0.03
C GLU A 176 4.99 -16.44 -0.54
N GLU A 177 5.20 -16.40 -1.85
CA GLU A 177 6.24 -15.60 -2.48
C GLU A 177 6.01 -14.11 -2.19
N THR A 178 4.79 -13.61 -2.41
CA THR A 178 4.43 -12.21 -2.16
C THR A 178 4.56 -11.88 -0.69
N MET A 179 4.09 -12.77 0.21
CA MET A 179 4.24 -12.62 1.66
C MET A 179 5.70 -12.47 2.06
N LYS A 180 6.57 -13.33 1.54
CA LYS A 180 8.01 -13.28 1.80
C LYS A 180 8.65 -12.00 1.28
N LYS A 181 8.32 -11.56 0.07
CA LYS A 181 8.79 -10.27 -0.49
C LYS A 181 8.36 -9.09 0.36
N CYS A 182 7.13 -9.14 0.88
CA CYS A 182 6.58 -8.11 1.77
C CYS A 182 7.14 -8.18 3.21
N ASN A 183 7.92 -9.19 3.55
CA ASN A 183 8.38 -9.47 4.91
C ASN A 183 7.23 -9.66 5.92
N TYR A 184 6.18 -10.36 5.48
CA TYR A 184 5.05 -10.78 6.33
C TYR A 184 5.04 -12.28 6.53
N GLU A 185 4.55 -12.72 7.69
CA GLU A 185 4.40 -14.12 8.05
C GLU A 185 2.91 -14.54 7.98
N LEU A 186 2.68 -15.80 7.65
CA LEU A 186 1.35 -16.39 7.75
C LEU A 186 0.94 -16.54 9.23
N LEU A 187 -0.30 -16.25 9.53
CA LEU A 187 -0.88 -16.61 10.82
C LEU A 187 -1.07 -18.13 10.90
N ILE A 188 -0.85 -18.69 12.09
CA ILE A 188 -0.99 -20.12 12.39
C ILE A 188 -2.25 -20.33 13.24
#